data_d5bd8f07ebcd291ff3b79d685dec8e6e
#
_entry.id   d5bd8f07ebcd291ff3b79d685dec8e6e
#
_cell.length_a   1.000
_cell.length_b   1.000
_cell.length_c   1.000
_cell.angle_alpha   90.00
_cell.angle_beta   90.00
_cell.angle_gamma   90.00
#
_symmetry.space_group_name_H-M   'P 1'
#
loop_
_entity.id
_entity.type
_entity.pdbx_description
1 polymer ?
#
loop_
_entity_poly.entity_id
_entity_poly.type
_entity_poly.pdbx_seq_one_letter_code
_entity_poly.pdbx_strand_id
1 'polypeptide(L)'
;DRFAYSTSKGAVYTMTLSIARDYVKRGIRANCLCPARVHTPFVDNYLRENYPGKEAAMFSELEATQPIGRMAKPDEIAALAAYICSEEAAFVTGAAFDIDGGFTLLK
;
A
#
# COMPACT_ATOMS: atom_id res chain seq x y z
N ASP A 1 -5.75 3.16 -18.43
CA ASP A 1 -4.59 2.48 -19.02
C ASP A 1 -3.60 2.04 -17.94
N ARG A 2 -3.85 0.89 -17.31
CA ARG A 2 -3.09 0.46 -16.13
C ARG A 2 -2.28 -0.82 -16.35
N PHE A 3 -2.16 -1.30 -17.59
CA PHE A 3 -1.51 -2.58 -17.88
C PHE A 3 -0.09 -2.66 -17.28
N ALA A 4 0.77 -1.72 -17.64
CA ALA A 4 2.17 -1.72 -17.16
C ALA A 4 2.25 -1.59 -15.63
N TYR A 5 1.46 -0.70 -15.03
CA TYR A 5 1.41 -0.54 -13.59
C TYR A 5 0.93 -1.81 -12.88
N SER A 6 -0.20 -2.37 -13.31
CA SER A 6 -0.76 -3.58 -12.69
C SER A 6 0.19 -4.78 -12.85
N THR A 7 0.81 -4.92 -14.02
CA THR A 7 1.83 -5.97 -14.27
C THR A 7 3.01 -5.83 -13.33
N SER A 8 3.55 -4.61 -13.17
CA SER A 8 4.69 -4.37 -12.27
C SER A 8 4.35 -4.68 -10.82
N LYS A 9 3.15 -4.33 -10.35
CA LYS A 9 2.71 -4.64 -8.98
C LYS A 9 2.44 -6.13 -8.77
N GLY A 10 1.87 -6.81 -9.76
CA GLY A 10 1.74 -8.26 -9.75
C GLY A 10 3.08 -8.98 -9.70
N ALA A 11 4.08 -8.47 -10.45
CA ALA A 11 5.45 -9.00 -10.39
C ALA A 11 6.07 -8.86 -8.99
N VAL A 12 5.91 -7.72 -8.32
CA VAL A 12 6.38 -7.51 -6.94
C VAL A 12 5.73 -8.52 -5.98
N TYR A 13 4.43 -8.75 -6.10
CA TYR A 13 3.71 -9.73 -5.29
C TYR A 13 4.28 -11.15 -5.50
N THR A 14 4.39 -11.60 -6.74
CA THR A 14 4.93 -12.94 -7.07
C THR A 14 6.38 -13.09 -6.62
N MET A 15 7.21 -12.05 -6.81
CA MET A 15 8.59 -12.04 -6.34
C MET A 15 8.67 -12.18 -4.81
N THR A 16 7.79 -11.51 -4.06
CA THR A 16 7.73 -11.63 -2.60
C THR A 16 7.47 -13.07 -2.17
N LEU A 17 6.51 -13.75 -2.80
CA LEU A 17 6.20 -15.16 -2.49
C LEU A 17 7.36 -16.09 -2.84
N SER A 18 8.02 -15.86 -3.96
CA SER A 18 9.18 -16.66 -4.41
C SER A 18 10.35 -16.50 -3.43
N ILE A 19 10.69 -15.28 -3.04
CA ILE A 19 11.74 -15.03 -2.04
C ILE A 19 11.40 -15.70 -0.71
N ALA A 20 10.16 -15.52 -0.23
CA ALA A 20 9.73 -16.14 1.02
C ALA A 20 9.94 -17.66 0.97
N ARG A 21 9.47 -18.31 -0.09
CA ARG A 21 9.57 -19.76 -0.27
C ARG A 21 11.01 -20.25 -0.37
N ASP A 22 11.81 -19.61 -1.20
CA ASP A 22 13.14 -20.11 -1.54
C ASP A 22 14.17 -19.91 -0.42
N TYR A 23 13.93 -18.88 0.41
CA TYR A 23 14.90 -18.47 1.42
C TYR A 23 14.43 -18.63 2.88
N VAL A 24 13.22 -19.14 3.14
CA VAL A 24 12.69 -19.30 4.51
C VAL A 24 13.61 -20.17 5.39
N LYS A 25 14.16 -21.23 4.85
CA LYS A 25 15.11 -22.11 5.57
C LYS A 25 16.46 -21.46 5.89
N ARG A 26 16.74 -20.32 5.26
CA ARG A 26 17.93 -19.48 5.50
C ARG A 26 17.65 -18.34 6.47
N GLY A 27 16.48 -18.32 7.10
CA GLY A 27 16.08 -17.29 8.05
C GLY A 27 15.66 -15.97 7.40
N ILE A 28 15.42 -15.95 6.08
CA ILE A 28 14.98 -14.74 5.36
C ILE A 28 13.46 -14.76 5.26
N ARG A 29 12.85 -13.69 5.72
CA ARG A 29 11.41 -13.42 5.58
C ARG A 29 11.17 -12.41 4.46
N ALA A 30 10.09 -12.58 3.72
CA ALA A 30 9.65 -11.63 2.72
C ALA A 30 8.12 -11.47 2.80
N ASN A 31 7.67 -10.24 2.90
CA ASN A 31 6.26 -9.88 2.93
C ASN A 31 6.05 -8.65 2.07
N CYS A 32 4.83 -8.37 1.67
CA CYS A 32 4.50 -7.12 0.97
C CYS A 32 3.35 -6.38 1.67
N LEU A 33 3.38 -5.05 1.53
CA LEU A 33 2.31 -4.16 1.96
C LEU A 33 1.47 -3.77 0.75
N CYS A 34 0.17 -3.74 0.92
CA CYS A 34 -0.80 -3.39 -0.09
C CYS A 34 -1.59 -2.14 0.35
N PRO A 35 -0.97 -0.95 0.30
CA PRO A 35 -1.68 0.26 0.67
C PRO A 35 -2.65 0.69 -0.44
N ALA A 36 -3.80 1.24 -0.05
CA ALA A 36 -4.65 1.97 -0.97
C ALA A 36 -4.15 3.42 -1.12
N ARG A 37 -5.01 4.42 -0.88
CA ARG A 37 -4.62 5.82 -1.01
C ARG A 37 -3.90 6.32 0.22
N VAL A 38 -2.70 6.82 0.01
CA VAL A 38 -1.86 7.46 1.04
C VAL A 38 -1.65 8.91 0.66
N HIS A 39 -1.97 9.84 1.57
CA HIS A 39 -1.73 11.25 1.36
C HIS A 39 -0.24 11.56 1.44
N THR A 40 0.31 11.96 0.33
CA THR A 40 1.73 12.30 0.17
C THR A 40 1.85 13.57 -0.67
N PRO A 41 3.01 14.24 -0.70
CA PRO A 41 3.25 15.38 -1.60
C PRO A 41 2.96 15.08 -3.08
N PHE A 42 3.04 13.81 -3.49
CA PHE A 42 2.65 13.40 -4.83
C PHE A 42 1.15 13.66 -5.08
N VAL A 43 0.29 13.37 -4.12
CA VAL A 43 -1.17 13.63 -4.24
C VAL A 43 -1.43 15.12 -4.36
N ASP A 44 -0.79 15.94 -3.52
CA ASP A 44 -0.95 17.39 -3.55
C ASP A 44 -0.50 17.99 -4.88
N ASN A 45 0.64 17.54 -5.39
CA ASN A 45 1.15 17.97 -6.71
C ASN A 45 0.21 17.53 -7.84
N TYR A 46 -0.24 16.28 -7.82
CA TYR A 46 -1.18 15.77 -8.81
C TYR A 46 -2.48 16.59 -8.84
N LEU A 47 -3.05 16.93 -7.69
CA LEU A 47 -4.26 17.72 -7.60
C LEU A 47 -4.04 19.14 -8.13
N ARG A 48 -2.92 19.77 -7.78
CA ARG A 48 -2.56 21.11 -8.26
C ARG A 48 -2.39 21.18 -9.78
N GLU A 49 -1.77 20.17 -10.37
CA GLU A 49 -1.49 20.12 -11.80
C GLU A 49 -2.74 19.78 -12.64
N ASN A 50 -3.59 18.89 -12.14
CA ASN A 50 -4.69 18.33 -12.92
C ASN A 50 -6.06 18.96 -12.60
N TYR A 51 -6.21 19.61 -11.44
CA TYR A 51 -7.48 20.15 -10.97
C TYR A 51 -7.31 21.56 -10.37
N PRO A 52 -6.68 22.52 -11.08
CA PRO A 52 -6.45 23.87 -10.55
C PRO A 52 -7.77 24.55 -10.15
N GLY A 53 -7.83 25.04 -8.91
CA GLY A 53 -9.02 25.68 -8.31
C GLY A 53 -10.10 24.72 -7.83
N LYS A 54 -9.88 23.40 -7.93
CA LYS A 54 -10.79 22.34 -7.44
C LYS A 54 -10.09 21.34 -6.53
N GLU A 55 -8.90 21.67 -6.09
CA GLU A 55 -8.02 20.75 -5.36
C GLU A 55 -8.72 20.18 -4.10
N ALA A 56 -9.38 21.04 -3.31
CA ALA A 56 -10.06 20.63 -2.09
C ALA A 56 -11.24 19.68 -2.37
N ALA A 57 -12.02 19.97 -3.40
CA ALA A 57 -13.16 19.13 -3.79
C ALA A 57 -12.67 17.74 -4.24
N MET A 58 -11.63 17.70 -5.09
CA MET A 58 -11.04 16.47 -5.57
C MET A 58 -10.35 15.68 -4.46
N PHE A 59 -9.72 16.36 -3.50
CA PHE A 59 -9.15 15.72 -2.32
C PHE A 59 -10.24 14.98 -1.53
N SER A 60 -11.36 15.64 -1.26
CA SER A 60 -12.50 15.01 -0.57
C SER A 60 -13.09 13.83 -1.36
N GLU A 61 -13.15 13.92 -2.68
CA GLU A 61 -13.57 12.80 -3.52
C GLU A 61 -12.60 11.61 -3.39
N LEU A 62 -11.29 11.86 -3.37
CA LEU A 62 -10.30 10.80 -3.17
C LEU A 62 -10.44 10.14 -1.79
N GLU A 63 -10.69 10.91 -0.74
CA GLU A 63 -10.96 10.39 0.61
C GLU A 63 -12.23 9.53 0.63
N ALA A 64 -13.31 9.99 0.02
CA ALA A 64 -14.59 9.28 -0.05
C ALA A 64 -14.49 7.92 -0.78
N THR A 65 -13.45 7.71 -1.59
CA THR A 65 -13.22 6.39 -2.21
C THR A 65 -12.75 5.32 -1.21
N GLN A 66 -12.32 5.72 -0.03
CA GLN A 66 -11.88 4.80 1.02
C GLN A 66 -13.03 4.58 2.03
N PRO A 67 -13.43 3.33 2.32
CA PRO A 67 -14.50 3.07 3.28
C PRO A 67 -14.29 3.70 4.67
N ILE A 68 -13.03 3.81 5.10
CA ILE A 68 -12.66 4.49 6.35
C ILE A 68 -12.90 6.01 6.32
N GLY A 69 -13.18 6.60 5.15
CA GLY A 69 -13.51 8.01 4.98
C GLY A 69 -12.33 8.97 4.89
N ARG A 70 -11.10 8.46 4.75
CA ARG A 70 -9.89 9.28 4.59
C ARG A 70 -8.78 8.53 3.88
N MET A 71 -7.80 9.26 3.37
CA MET A 71 -6.53 8.67 2.96
C MET A 71 -5.68 8.31 4.18
N ALA A 72 -4.83 7.29 4.04
CA ALA A 72 -3.84 6.96 5.04
C ALA A 72 -2.75 8.04 5.12
N LYS A 73 -2.08 8.11 6.27
CA LYS A 73 -0.84 8.88 6.45
C LYS A 73 0.36 7.99 6.20
N PRO A 74 1.50 8.52 5.70
CA PRO A 74 2.74 7.74 5.54
C PRO A 74 3.17 7.00 6.81
N ASP A 75 3.01 7.62 7.98
CA ASP A 75 3.38 7.03 9.26
C ASP A 75 2.56 5.77 9.59
N GLU A 76 1.32 5.67 9.12
CA GLU A 76 0.50 4.47 9.31
C GLU A 76 1.06 3.29 8.50
N ILE A 77 1.57 3.56 7.29
CA ILE A 77 2.24 2.55 6.48
C ILE A 77 3.59 2.16 7.11
N ALA A 78 4.34 3.15 7.57
CA ALA A 78 5.63 2.96 8.23
C ALA A 78 5.51 2.13 9.51
N ALA A 79 4.46 2.32 10.30
CA ALA A 79 4.21 1.54 11.52
C ALA A 79 4.03 0.04 11.23
N LEU A 80 3.25 -0.30 10.19
CA LEU A 80 3.09 -1.68 9.76
C LEU A 80 4.39 -2.25 9.20
N ALA A 81 5.12 -1.47 8.41
CA ALA A 81 6.43 -1.87 7.89
C ALA A 81 7.42 -2.16 9.04
N ALA A 82 7.48 -1.30 10.04
CA ALA A 82 8.33 -1.49 11.22
C ALA A 82 7.98 -2.78 11.96
N TYR A 83 6.69 -3.05 12.19
CA TYR A 83 6.26 -4.31 12.81
C TYR A 83 6.69 -5.53 11.99
N ILE A 84 6.44 -5.54 10.69
CA ILE A 84 6.77 -6.70 9.82
C ILE A 84 8.28 -6.94 9.75
N CYS A 85 9.09 -5.89 9.88
CA CYS A 85 10.55 -6.00 9.89
C CYS A 85 11.14 -6.35 11.25
N SER A 86 10.35 -6.32 12.32
CA SER A 86 10.80 -6.58 13.69
C SER A 86 10.84 -8.07 14.05
N GLU A 87 11.43 -8.39 15.21
CA GLU A 87 11.46 -9.74 15.77
C GLU A 87 10.08 -10.21 16.22
N GLU A 88 9.16 -9.29 16.58
CA GLU A 88 7.79 -9.62 16.95
C GLU A 88 7.04 -10.28 15.79
N ALA A 89 7.46 -10.01 14.55
CA ALA A 89 6.91 -10.64 13.35
C ALA A 89 7.73 -11.84 12.85
N ALA A 90 8.53 -12.47 13.70
CA ALA A 90 9.44 -13.56 13.30
C ALA A 90 8.74 -14.76 12.64
N PHE A 91 7.45 -14.99 12.94
CA PHE A 91 6.65 -16.06 12.34
C PHE A 91 5.88 -15.65 11.07
N VAL A 92 6.10 -14.41 10.57
CA VAL A 92 5.36 -13.82 9.44
C VAL A 92 6.26 -13.80 8.20
N THR A 93 5.93 -14.62 7.19
CA THR A 93 6.59 -14.62 5.88
C THR A 93 5.64 -15.07 4.78
N GLY A 94 5.83 -14.61 3.56
CA GLY A 94 5.00 -14.94 2.40
C GLY A 94 3.61 -14.32 2.46
N ALA A 95 3.41 -13.27 3.22
CA ALA A 95 2.12 -12.63 3.41
C ALA A 95 2.01 -11.29 2.66
N ALA A 96 0.80 -11.01 2.19
CA ALA A 96 0.39 -9.68 1.73
C ALA A 96 -0.48 -9.05 2.80
N PHE A 97 -0.16 -7.82 3.18
CA PHE A 97 -0.87 -7.08 4.21
C PHE A 97 -1.64 -5.92 3.59
N ASP A 98 -2.96 -6.06 3.54
CA ASP A 98 -3.82 -4.95 3.18
C ASP A 98 -3.78 -3.90 4.29
N ILE A 99 -3.43 -2.68 3.90
CA ILE A 99 -3.48 -1.47 4.73
C ILE A 99 -4.19 -0.39 3.90
N ASP A 100 -5.46 -0.62 3.67
CA ASP A 100 -6.21 0.01 2.59
C ASP A 100 -7.50 0.71 3.04
N GLY A 101 -7.71 0.84 4.35
CA GLY A 101 -8.92 1.47 4.89
C GLY A 101 -10.22 0.75 4.49
N GLY A 102 -10.13 -0.55 4.21
CA GLY A 102 -11.26 -1.40 3.81
C GLY A 102 -11.55 -1.40 2.31
N PHE A 103 -10.71 -0.73 1.50
CA PHE A 103 -10.95 -0.55 0.06
C PHE A 103 -11.15 -1.86 -0.72
N THR A 104 -10.43 -2.91 -0.36
CA THR A 104 -10.50 -4.19 -1.07
C THR A 104 -11.72 -5.03 -0.67
N LEU A 105 -12.06 -5.05 0.60
CA LEU A 105 -13.04 -6.00 1.15
C LEU A 105 -14.37 -5.39 1.58
N LEU A 106 -14.39 -4.11 1.97
CA LEU A 106 -15.62 -3.43 2.41
C LEU A 106 -16.26 -2.69 1.23
N LYS A 107 -17.14 -3.37 0.50
CA LYS A 107 -17.90 -2.80 -0.63
C LYS A 107 -19.36 -2.66 -0.29
#